data_e66c49d26cfd125aa23dc0349cbc9a31
#
_entry.id   e66c49d26cfd125aa23dc0349cbc9a31
#
_cell.length_a   1.000
_cell.length_b   1.000
_cell.length_c   1.000
_cell.angle_alpha   90.00
_cell.angle_beta   90.00
_cell.angle_gamma   90.00
#
_symmetry.space_group_name_H-M   'P 1'
#
loop_
_entity.id
_entity.type
_entity.pdbx_description
1 polymer ?
#
loop_
_entity_poly.entity_id
_entity_poly.type
_entity_poly.pdbx_seq_one_letter_code
_entity_poly.pdbx_strand_id
1 'polypeptide(L)'
;MPEVRGDSRNMVDLSESPRRASHVTTYRKHDPDTCGHCQRNRSAPTDLHDRPGWVQDAVFYQIFPDRFAKSDRVRKPINLEPWDAPPTFHGYKGGDLLGVAEHLDWLSELGITAIYFNPVFRSASNHRYHTHDYYRIDPILGTDEDFDELLAACHERGIRVVLDGVFNHSSRGFFRFHDVLENGEQSPYVGWFHINGFPLNPYAMDEPANYEAWWGLRALPKFNTDNAEARDYLMGVGEYWAGRGIDGWRLDVPEEIQTEGFWEEFRERTRAVNPDLYIVGEIWSEASGFVNDGTRFDGTMNYPFTTATIAFTVGDRLDPSTMMDNPHYDVAPAVDGSGYRDRIEWLLDHYPEPATLANLNLLDSHDTARILSIASGDEDSVVLALALLLTFPGAPSIYYGTEVGLDGGLDPDCRRSFPWDHERHWNQRILHATKDLVALRHQHPALRSTNYRILWPPDDGDGSMMFAVERADDDDRLLVVVNAGREREIQAITREQFAFEEATLVWGDGTLTAGDNQTSISLGPRSAAIWVVE
;
A
#
# COMPACT_ATOMS: atom_id res chain seq x y z
N MET A 1 -35.43 -26.08 35.46
CA MET A 1 -34.56 -25.19 34.67
C MET A 1 -33.13 -25.54 35.04
N PRO A 2 -32.34 -26.17 34.19
CA PRO A 2 -30.93 -26.36 34.44
C PRO A 2 -30.14 -25.21 33.81
N GLU A 3 -29.18 -24.70 34.57
CA GLU A 3 -28.19 -23.72 34.20
C GLU A 3 -27.31 -24.23 33.05
N VAL A 4 -27.23 -23.49 31.96
CA VAL A 4 -26.25 -23.70 30.89
C VAL A 4 -24.98 -22.97 31.30
N ARG A 5 -23.99 -23.72 31.78
CA ARG A 5 -22.60 -23.24 31.91
C ARG A 5 -21.99 -23.16 30.52
N GLY A 6 -21.65 -21.97 30.10
CA GLY A 6 -20.89 -21.72 28.89
C GLY A 6 -19.49 -22.31 29.01
N ASP A 7 -19.18 -23.22 28.11
CA ASP A 7 -17.83 -23.80 27.96
C ASP A 7 -17.00 -22.85 27.04
N SER A 8 -16.12 -22.09 27.69
CA SER A 8 -15.15 -21.20 27.04
C SER A 8 -13.90 -21.99 26.63
N ARG A 9 -13.99 -22.87 25.64
CA ARG A 9 -12.83 -23.53 25.03
C ARG A 9 -13.09 -23.81 23.57
N ASN A 10 -12.60 -22.94 22.72
CA ASN A 10 -12.08 -23.21 21.37
C ASN A 10 -11.52 -21.93 20.77
N MET A 11 -10.50 -21.38 21.40
CA MET A 11 -9.49 -20.65 20.68
C MET A 11 -8.64 -21.69 19.96
N VAL A 12 -8.67 -21.71 18.65
CA VAL A 12 -7.69 -22.45 17.86
C VAL A 12 -6.33 -21.77 18.11
N ASP A 13 -5.48 -22.45 18.83
CA ASP A 13 -4.09 -22.05 19.05
C ASP A 13 -3.35 -22.16 17.72
N LEU A 14 -3.07 -21.04 17.08
CA LEU A 14 -2.29 -20.92 15.84
C LEU A 14 -0.76 -21.06 16.08
N SER A 15 -0.34 -21.51 17.26
CA SER A 15 1.08 -21.55 17.65
C SER A 15 1.91 -22.71 17.08
N GLU A 16 1.36 -23.58 16.24
CA GLU A 16 2.11 -24.67 15.59
C GLU A 16 2.07 -24.60 14.06
N SER A 17 2.63 -23.52 13.49
CA SER A 17 3.17 -23.59 12.14
C SER A 17 4.66 -23.97 12.21
N PRO A 18 5.17 -24.83 11.30
CA PRO A 18 6.58 -25.23 11.35
C PRO A 18 7.45 -24.01 11.09
N ARG A 19 8.33 -23.69 12.07
CA ARG A 19 9.35 -22.65 11.95
C ARG A 19 10.19 -22.94 10.70
N ARG A 20 9.87 -22.28 9.59
CA ARG A 20 10.77 -22.19 8.45
C ARG A 20 11.88 -21.21 8.81
N ALA A 21 13.11 -21.57 8.46
CA ALA A 21 14.27 -20.76 8.70
C ALA A 21 14.06 -19.34 8.20
N SER A 22 14.25 -18.35 9.08
CA SER A 22 14.22 -16.93 8.76
C SER A 22 15.25 -16.65 7.66
N HIS A 23 14.81 -16.35 6.47
CA HIS A 23 15.66 -15.72 5.47
C HIS A 23 15.84 -14.26 5.88
N VAL A 24 16.87 -14.00 6.69
CA VAL A 24 17.36 -12.65 6.90
C VAL A 24 17.79 -12.14 5.53
N THR A 25 17.03 -11.19 4.98
CA THR A 25 17.44 -10.45 3.79
C THR A 25 18.69 -9.68 4.16
N THR A 26 19.87 -10.24 3.85
CA THR A 26 21.14 -9.56 4.05
C THR A 26 21.28 -8.54 2.95
N TYR A 27 21.05 -7.27 3.25
CA TYR A 27 21.40 -6.15 2.40
C TYR A 27 22.93 -6.14 2.23
N ARG A 28 23.42 -6.84 1.21
CA ARG A 28 24.82 -6.75 0.80
C ARG A 28 24.93 -5.63 -0.22
N LYS A 29 26.04 -4.90 -0.16
CA LYS A 29 26.42 -3.91 -1.17
C LYS A 29 26.23 -4.54 -2.55
N HIS A 30 25.33 -4.01 -3.35
CA HIS A 30 25.01 -4.53 -4.67
C HIS A 30 26.11 -4.09 -5.64
N ASP A 31 26.76 -5.04 -6.31
CA ASP A 31 27.71 -4.75 -7.37
C ASP A 31 27.01 -4.98 -8.72
N PRO A 32 26.62 -3.90 -9.43
CA PRO A 32 25.89 -4.00 -10.68
C PRO A 32 26.66 -4.73 -11.79
N ASP A 33 27.99 -4.75 -11.73
CA ASP A 33 28.83 -5.39 -12.75
C ASP A 33 28.95 -6.91 -12.55
N THR A 34 28.66 -7.42 -11.36
CA THR A 34 28.70 -8.86 -11.04
C THR A 34 27.31 -9.47 -10.93
N CYS A 35 26.24 -8.64 -10.89
CA CYS A 35 24.86 -9.11 -10.81
C CYS A 35 24.35 -9.57 -12.18
N GLY A 36 24.14 -10.86 -12.36
CA GLY A 36 23.58 -11.43 -13.60
C GLY A 36 22.17 -10.95 -13.94
N HIS A 37 21.45 -10.33 -12.98
CA HIS A 37 20.14 -9.72 -13.16
C HIS A 37 20.25 -8.31 -13.73
N CYS A 38 21.19 -7.49 -13.21
CA CYS A 38 21.47 -6.15 -13.72
C CYS A 38 22.04 -6.19 -15.16
N GLN A 39 22.80 -7.22 -15.49
CA GLN A 39 23.32 -7.42 -16.86
C GLN A 39 22.21 -7.78 -17.86
N ARG A 40 21.17 -8.48 -17.44
CA ARG A 40 19.99 -8.81 -18.28
C ARG A 40 19.09 -7.60 -18.50
N ASN A 41 18.93 -6.73 -17.52
CA ASN A 41 18.11 -5.52 -17.63
C ASN A 41 18.71 -4.44 -18.54
N ARG A 42 20.05 -4.47 -18.79
CA ARG A 42 20.71 -3.57 -19.77
C ARG A 42 20.47 -3.96 -21.23
N SER A 43 19.80 -5.07 -21.52
CA SER A 43 19.67 -5.61 -22.88
C SER A 43 18.24 -5.74 -23.42
N ALA A 44 17.22 -5.26 -22.74
CA ALA A 44 15.83 -5.30 -23.21
C ALA A 44 15.37 -3.91 -23.71
N PRO A 45 15.14 -3.71 -25.01
CA PRO A 45 14.41 -2.56 -25.50
C PRO A 45 12.91 -2.86 -25.43
N THR A 46 12.30 -2.82 -24.28
CA THR A 46 10.86 -2.64 -24.15
C THR A 46 10.61 -1.14 -24.07
N ASP A 47 9.61 -0.69 -24.78
CA ASP A 47 9.17 0.70 -24.75
C ASP A 47 8.58 0.96 -23.35
N LEU A 48 9.46 1.22 -22.37
CA LEU A 48 9.13 1.49 -20.97
C LEU A 48 8.26 2.77 -20.83
N HIS A 49 7.99 3.47 -21.94
CA HIS A 49 7.13 4.65 -22.02
C HIS A 49 5.63 4.34 -21.96
N ASP A 50 5.22 3.06 -21.98
CA ASP A 50 3.80 2.65 -21.96
C ASP A 50 3.21 2.57 -20.54
N ARG A 51 3.73 3.31 -19.57
CA ARG A 51 3.18 3.41 -18.22
C ARG A 51 2.34 4.67 -18.07
N PRO A 52 1.23 4.64 -17.27
CA PRO A 52 0.40 5.83 -17.11
C PRO A 52 1.18 6.94 -16.42
N GLY A 53 1.44 8.03 -17.15
CA GLY A 53 2.24 9.15 -16.65
C GLY A 53 1.63 9.86 -15.43
N TRP A 54 0.32 9.77 -15.24
CA TRP A 54 -0.38 10.41 -14.13
C TRP A 54 0.01 9.83 -12.75
N VAL A 55 0.50 8.58 -12.70
CA VAL A 55 0.81 7.88 -11.42
C VAL A 55 1.94 8.56 -10.66
N GLN A 56 3.00 8.99 -11.34
CA GLN A 56 4.13 9.67 -10.69
C GLN A 56 3.73 10.99 -10.02
N ASP A 57 2.67 11.64 -10.57
CA ASP A 57 2.14 12.92 -10.05
C ASP A 57 1.07 12.72 -8.98
N ALA A 58 0.58 11.49 -8.82
CA ALA A 58 -0.51 11.19 -7.90
C ALA A 58 -0.06 11.17 -6.43
N VAL A 59 -1.00 11.59 -5.58
CA VAL A 59 -1.00 11.30 -4.15
C VAL A 59 -2.23 10.44 -3.88
N PHE A 60 -1.99 9.18 -3.52
CA PHE A 60 -3.03 8.20 -3.28
C PHE A 60 -3.58 8.29 -1.86
N TYR A 61 -4.86 7.95 -1.75
CA TYR A 61 -5.52 7.76 -0.47
C TYR A 61 -6.22 6.40 -0.46
N GLN A 62 -5.79 5.49 0.43
CA GLN A 62 -6.40 4.18 0.55
C GLN A 62 -7.64 4.25 1.43
N ILE A 63 -8.77 3.78 0.91
CA ILE A 63 -10.05 3.76 1.62
C ILE A 63 -10.52 2.32 1.86
N PHE A 64 -10.79 1.98 3.13
CA PHE A 64 -11.57 0.82 3.52
C PHE A 64 -13.05 1.23 3.58
N PRO A 65 -13.88 0.86 2.58
CA PRO A 65 -15.20 1.51 2.38
C PRO A 65 -16.14 1.41 3.60
N ASP A 66 -16.17 0.25 4.28
CA ASP A 66 -17.01 0.04 5.45
C ASP A 66 -16.67 0.95 6.65
N ARG A 67 -15.51 1.61 6.64
CA ARG A 67 -14.91 2.29 7.80
C ARG A 67 -14.65 3.78 7.58
N PHE A 68 -14.76 4.29 6.36
CA PHE A 68 -14.40 5.67 6.05
C PHE A 68 -15.54 6.65 6.35
N ALA A 69 -16.66 6.51 5.64
CA ALA A 69 -17.82 7.38 5.83
C ALA A 69 -19.12 6.66 5.44
N LYS A 70 -20.25 7.09 5.99
CA LYS A 70 -21.57 6.53 5.68
C LYS A 70 -22.53 7.63 5.27
N SER A 71 -23.34 7.36 4.25
CA SER A 71 -24.43 8.22 3.79
C SER A 71 -25.77 7.72 4.27
N ASP A 72 -26.69 8.64 4.57
CA ASP A 72 -28.10 8.31 4.84
C ASP A 72 -28.85 7.88 3.57
N ARG A 73 -28.26 8.03 2.39
CA ARG A 73 -28.83 7.64 1.10
C ARG A 73 -28.76 6.13 0.85
N VAL A 74 -27.82 5.43 1.48
CA VAL A 74 -27.65 3.98 1.32
C VAL A 74 -28.34 3.24 2.45
N ARG A 75 -29.24 2.32 2.08
CA ARG A 75 -29.97 1.50 3.07
C ARG A 75 -29.03 0.54 3.79
N LYS A 76 -29.03 0.60 5.12
CA LYS A 76 -28.16 -0.21 5.97
C LYS A 76 -28.90 -1.37 6.64
N PRO A 77 -28.18 -2.49 6.92
CA PRO A 77 -28.69 -3.55 7.80
C PRO A 77 -28.86 -3.02 9.22
N ILE A 78 -29.74 -3.68 10.00
CA ILE A 78 -30.11 -3.25 11.36
C ILE A 78 -29.09 -3.63 12.44
N ASN A 79 -28.12 -4.47 12.11
CA ASN A 79 -27.17 -5.06 13.06
C ASN A 79 -25.73 -4.54 12.85
N LEU A 80 -25.61 -3.26 12.50
CA LEU A 80 -24.29 -2.61 12.42
C LEU A 80 -23.69 -2.45 13.82
N GLU A 81 -22.36 -2.54 13.88
CA GLU A 81 -21.63 -2.11 15.07
C GLU A 81 -21.70 -0.58 15.22
N PRO A 82 -21.68 -0.04 16.46
CA PRO A 82 -21.54 1.40 16.65
C PRO A 82 -20.29 1.92 15.94
N TRP A 83 -20.39 3.10 15.31
CA TRP A 83 -19.30 3.67 14.48
C TRP A 83 -17.99 3.78 15.26
N ASP A 84 -18.03 4.31 16.47
CA ASP A 84 -16.86 4.57 17.32
C ASP A 84 -16.39 3.36 18.14
N ALA A 85 -17.11 2.24 18.10
CA ALA A 85 -16.68 1.05 18.83
C ALA A 85 -15.45 0.40 18.15
N PRO A 86 -14.57 -0.27 18.91
CA PRO A 86 -13.51 -1.07 18.32
C PRO A 86 -14.08 -2.04 17.28
N PRO A 87 -13.42 -2.22 16.13
CA PRO A 87 -13.89 -3.12 15.10
C PRO A 87 -13.73 -4.58 15.53
N THR A 88 -14.61 -5.45 15.02
CA THR A 88 -14.47 -6.90 15.15
C THR A 88 -14.22 -7.55 13.79
N PHE A 89 -13.76 -8.80 13.77
CA PHE A 89 -13.49 -9.54 12.53
C PHE A 89 -14.72 -9.65 11.61
N HIS A 90 -15.93 -9.69 12.15
CA HIS A 90 -17.16 -9.94 11.37
C HIS A 90 -18.13 -8.77 11.37
N GLY A 91 -17.89 -7.75 12.19
CA GLY A 91 -18.81 -6.61 12.33
C GLY A 91 -18.69 -5.62 11.17
N TYR A 92 -19.84 -5.06 10.79
CA TYR A 92 -19.93 -3.99 9.79
C TYR A 92 -20.17 -2.66 10.50
N LYS A 93 -19.48 -1.61 10.09
CA LYS A 93 -19.72 -0.23 10.55
C LYS A 93 -20.69 0.52 9.66
N GLY A 94 -20.84 0.06 8.42
CA GLY A 94 -21.79 0.58 7.47
C GLY A 94 -21.33 1.81 6.70
N GLY A 95 -20.03 2.04 6.57
CA GLY A 95 -19.50 2.96 5.57
C GLY A 95 -19.89 2.51 4.16
N ASP A 96 -19.93 3.45 3.22
CA ASP A 96 -20.42 3.22 1.87
C ASP A 96 -19.82 4.18 0.83
N LEU A 97 -20.10 3.93 -0.45
CA LEU A 97 -19.56 4.69 -1.58
C LEU A 97 -20.08 6.12 -1.63
N LEU A 98 -21.36 6.34 -1.30
CA LEU A 98 -21.92 7.68 -1.27
C LEU A 98 -21.40 8.49 -0.08
N GLY A 99 -21.12 7.83 1.07
CA GLY A 99 -20.41 8.46 2.17
C GLY A 99 -19.02 8.94 1.75
N VAL A 100 -18.31 8.18 0.91
CA VAL A 100 -17.05 8.66 0.32
C VAL A 100 -17.30 9.86 -0.60
N ALA A 101 -18.32 9.79 -1.47
CA ALA A 101 -18.67 10.88 -2.39
C ALA A 101 -18.99 12.19 -1.64
N GLU A 102 -19.66 12.11 -0.50
CA GLU A 102 -20.00 13.25 0.36
C GLU A 102 -18.77 13.87 1.07
N HIS A 103 -17.60 13.18 1.07
CA HIS A 103 -16.36 13.65 1.69
C HIS A 103 -15.22 13.91 0.68
N LEU A 104 -15.51 13.97 -0.62
CA LEU A 104 -14.49 14.23 -1.65
C LEU A 104 -13.87 15.64 -1.53
N ASP A 105 -14.59 16.61 -1.00
CA ASP A 105 -14.04 17.94 -0.79
C ASP A 105 -12.92 17.92 0.26
N TRP A 106 -13.06 17.14 1.34
CA TRP A 106 -11.99 16.87 2.30
C TRP A 106 -10.74 16.30 1.63
N LEU A 107 -10.91 15.28 0.77
CA LEU A 107 -9.79 14.66 0.06
C LEU A 107 -9.12 15.64 -0.91
N SER A 108 -9.91 16.49 -1.59
CA SER A 108 -9.39 17.54 -2.46
C SER A 108 -8.60 18.60 -1.67
N GLU A 109 -9.09 19.01 -0.48
CA GLU A 109 -8.38 19.95 0.40
C GLU A 109 -7.09 19.35 0.97
N LEU A 110 -7.02 18.03 1.15
CA LEU A 110 -5.81 17.32 1.54
C LEU A 110 -4.81 17.21 0.37
N GLY A 111 -5.25 17.48 -0.87
CA GLY A 111 -4.45 17.37 -2.09
C GLY A 111 -4.40 15.95 -2.66
N ILE A 112 -5.36 15.09 -2.34
CA ILE A 112 -5.46 13.74 -2.87
C ILE A 112 -5.89 13.80 -4.36
N THR A 113 -5.19 13.04 -5.21
CA THR A 113 -5.45 12.97 -6.64
C THR A 113 -5.76 11.55 -7.14
N ALA A 114 -5.67 10.56 -6.26
CA ALA A 114 -6.09 9.20 -6.55
C ALA A 114 -6.63 8.51 -5.29
N ILE A 115 -7.67 7.70 -5.46
CA ILE A 115 -8.20 6.84 -4.40
C ILE A 115 -7.94 5.39 -4.79
N TYR A 116 -7.37 4.62 -3.86
CA TYR A 116 -7.35 3.17 -3.92
C TYR A 116 -8.39 2.62 -2.94
N PHE A 117 -9.39 1.91 -3.46
CA PHE A 117 -10.40 1.25 -2.64
C PHE A 117 -10.01 -0.18 -2.32
N ASN A 118 -10.07 -0.57 -1.05
CA ASN A 118 -10.20 -1.99 -0.70
C ASN A 118 -11.46 -2.57 -1.35
N PRO A 119 -11.61 -3.91 -1.48
CA PRO A 119 -12.62 -4.51 -2.35
C PRO A 119 -14.02 -3.94 -2.14
N VAL A 120 -14.71 -3.67 -3.25
CA VAL A 120 -16.07 -3.10 -3.28
C VAL A 120 -17.13 -4.08 -3.81
N PHE A 121 -16.69 -5.23 -4.33
CA PHE A 121 -17.57 -6.20 -4.95
C PHE A 121 -18.39 -6.97 -3.94
N ARG A 122 -19.52 -7.52 -4.41
CA ARG A 122 -20.46 -8.26 -3.58
C ARG A 122 -19.78 -9.39 -2.81
N SER A 123 -19.95 -9.40 -1.49
CA SER A 123 -19.25 -10.28 -0.59
C SER A 123 -20.08 -10.59 0.66
N ALA A 124 -19.68 -11.64 1.40
CA ALA A 124 -20.23 -11.94 2.73
C ALA A 124 -19.32 -11.47 3.88
N SER A 125 -18.16 -10.86 3.59
CA SER A 125 -17.24 -10.35 4.60
C SER A 125 -17.22 -8.81 4.62
N ASN A 126 -16.95 -8.22 5.78
CA ASN A 126 -16.86 -6.76 5.92
C ASN A 126 -15.70 -6.15 5.11
N HIS A 127 -14.64 -6.92 4.87
CA HIS A 127 -13.47 -6.53 4.06
C HIS A 127 -13.62 -6.84 2.56
N ARG A 128 -14.63 -7.58 2.14
CA ARG A 128 -15.00 -7.97 0.75
C ARG A 128 -13.97 -8.81 -0.01
N TYR A 129 -12.90 -9.29 0.62
CA TYR A 129 -12.00 -10.25 -0.04
C TYR A 129 -12.64 -11.63 -0.28
N HIS A 130 -13.79 -11.92 0.33
CA HIS A 130 -14.62 -13.09 0.03
C HIS A 130 -15.60 -12.79 -1.10
N THR A 131 -15.11 -12.57 -2.31
CA THR A 131 -15.93 -12.12 -3.45
C THR A 131 -16.94 -13.16 -3.91
N HIS A 132 -18.22 -12.78 -3.96
CA HIS A 132 -19.34 -13.57 -4.45
C HIS A 132 -19.69 -13.27 -5.91
N ASP A 133 -19.61 -12.00 -6.29
CA ASP A 133 -19.93 -11.53 -7.63
C ASP A 133 -19.01 -10.37 -8.00
N TYR A 134 -18.19 -10.57 -9.01
CA TYR A 134 -17.18 -9.62 -9.48
C TYR A 134 -17.74 -8.52 -10.37
N TYR A 135 -19.00 -8.64 -10.83
CA TYR A 135 -19.65 -7.68 -11.71
C TYR A 135 -20.64 -6.76 -10.99
N ARG A 136 -20.75 -6.85 -9.66
CA ARG A 136 -21.71 -6.10 -8.85
C ARG A 136 -21.07 -5.51 -7.62
N ILE A 137 -21.46 -4.28 -7.34
CA ILE A 137 -21.12 -3.62 -6.07
C ILE A 137 -21.83 -4.34 -4.90
N ASP A 138 -21.16 -4.38 -3.75
CA ASP A 138 -21.75 -4.91 -2.52
C ASP A 138 -22.93 -4.04 -2.08
N PRO A 139 -24.13 -4.61 -1.84
CA PRO A 139 -25.32 -3.83 -1.54
C PRO A 139 -25.28 -3.05 -0.21
N ILE A 140 -24.34 -3.36 0.69
CA ILE A 140 -24.10 -2.58 1.90
C ILE A 140 -23.32 -1.31 1.59
N LEU A 141 -22.48 -1.35 0.53
CA LEU A 141 -21.72 -0.20 0.04
C LEU A 141 -22.54 0.69 -0.89
N GLY A 142 -23.59 0.16 -1.52
CA GLY A 142 -24.42 0.89 -2.47
C GLY A 142 -24.85 0.03 -3.64
N THR A 143 -25.31 0.69 -4.69
CA THR A 143 -25.67 0.09 -5.97
C THR A 143 -24.56 0.32 -7.00
N ASP A 144 -24.70 -0.29 -8.18
CA ASP A 144 -23.82 -0.01 -9.32
C ASP A 144 -23.93 1.46 -9.78
N GLU A 145 -25.14 2.05 -9.66
CA GLU A 145 -25.41 3.46 -9.97
C GLU A 145 -24.76 4.41 -8.94
N ASP A 146 -24.76 4.02 -7.65
CA ASP A 146 -24.05 4.78 -6.59
C ASP A 146 -22.54 4.79 -6.83
N PHE A 147 -21.98 3.69 -7.38
CA PHE A 147 -20.59 3.65 -7.80
C PHE A 147 -20.32 4.59 -8.99
N ASP A 148 -21.21 4.63 -9.99
CA ASP A 148 -21.08 5.54 -11.13
C ASP A 148 -21.15 7.01 -10.68
N GLU A 149 -22.03 7.33 -9.70
CA GLU A 149 -22.08 8.67 -9.10
C GLU A 149 -20.76 9.04 -8.42
N LEU A 150 -20.22 8.14 -7.60
CA LEU A 150 -18.93 8.35 -6.94
C LEU A 150 -17.80 8.53 -7.96
N LEU A 151 -17.72 7.66 -8.96
CA LEU A 151 -16.68 7.70 -10.00
C LEU A 151 -16.71 9.03 -10.76
N ALA A 152 -17.91 9.46 -11.18
CA ALA A 152 -18.09 10.74 -11.85
C ALA A 152 -17.67 11.91 -10.95
N ALA A 153 -18.08 11.91 -9.68
CA ALA A 153 -17.73 12.95 -8.71
C ALA A 153 -16.22 13.01 -8.41
N CYS A 154 -15.52 11.86 -8.41
CA CYS A 154 -14.06 11.78 -8.33
C CYS A 154 -13.42 12.43 -9.57
N HIS A 155 -13.83 12.03 -10.76
CA HIS A 155 -13.26 12.54 -12.01
C HIS A 155 -13.51 14.06 -12.20
N GLU A 156 -14.67 14.57 -11.79
CA GLU A 156 -14.95 16.02 -11.79
C GLU A 156 -13.95 16.82 -10.93
N ARG A 157 -13.36 16.20 -9.91
CA ARG A 157 -12.34 16.79 -9.04
C ARG A 157 -10.91 16.44 -9.45
N GLY A 158 -10.72 15.72 -10.56
CA GLY A 158 -9.41 15.23 -11.01
C GLY A 158 -8.85 14.10 -10.14
N ILE A 159 -9.71 13.42 -9.37
CA ILE A 159 -9.33 12.27 -8.54
C ILE A 159 -9.52 10.98 -9.33
N ARG A 160 -8.45 10.20 -9.48
CA ARG A 160 -8.44 8.87 -10.11
C ARG A 160 -8.97 7.80 -9.15
N VAL A 161 -9.53 6.73 -9.69
CA VAL A 161 -10.11 5.63 -8.91
C VAL A 161 -9.47 4.30 -9.28
N VAL A 162 -8.84 3.65 -8.30
CA VAL A 162 -8.22 2.32 -8.42
C VAL A 162 -8.99 1.33 -7.56
N LEU A 163 -9.39 0.20 -8.15
CA LEU A 163 -10.11 -0.87 -7.44
C LEU A 163 -9.19 -2.02 -7.06
N ASP A 164 -9.60 -2.76 -6.04
CA ASP A 164 -8.92 -3.98 -5.60
C ASP A 164 -9.44 -5.22 -6.35
N GLY A 165 -8.55 -5.90 -7.04
CA GLY A 165 -8.81 -7.08 -7.85
C GLY A 165 -8.41 -8.37 -7.14
N VAL A 166 -9.37 -9.07 -6.56
CA VAL A 166 -9.16 -10.35 -5.85
C VAL A 166 -9.32 -11.50 -6.86
N PHE A 167 -8.26 -11.81 -7.62
CA PHE A 167 -8.32 -12.76 -8.74
C PHE A 167 -7.71 -14.13 -8.43
N ASN A 168 -6.95 -14.26 -7.34
CA ASN A 168 -6.39 -15.56 -6.93
C ASN A 168 -7.45 -16.55 -6.45
N HIS A 169 -8.47 -16.05 -5.75
CA HIS A 169 -9.50 -16.87 -5.12
C HIS A 169 -10.86 -16.18 -5.18
N SER A 170 -11.91 -16.96 -5.04
CA SER A 170 -13.26 -16.48 -4.79
C SER A 170 -13.70 -16.77 -3.36
N SER A 171 -14.98 -16.62 -3.06
CA SER A 171 -15.56 -17.16 -1.85
C SER A 171 -16.36 -18.43 -2.10
N ARG A 172 -16.73 -19.11 -1.04
CA ARG A 172 -17.68 -20.24 -1.12
C ARG A 172 -19.05 -19.84 -1.69
N GLY A 173 -19.43 -18.56 -1.58
CA GLY A 173 -20.67 -18.02 -2.11
C GLY A 173 -20.59 -17.57 -3.57
N PHE A 174 -19.44 -17.64 -4.21
CA PHE A 174 -19.31 -17.40 -5.63
C PHE A 174 -20.13 -18.41 -6.42
N PHE A 175 -21.00 -17.95 -7.32
CA PHE A 175 -22.02 -18.79 -7.96
C PHE A 175 -21.44 -20.10 -8.52
N ARG A 176 -20.31 -20.05 -9.23
CA ARG A 176 -19.74 -21.24 -9.87
C ARG A 176 -19.16 -22.24 -8.86
N PHE A 177 -18.58 -21.76 -7.76
CA PHE A 177 -18.15 -22.67 -6.69
C PHE A 177 -19.35 -23.26 -5.93
N HIS A 178 -20.39 -22.44 -5.70
CA HIS A 178 -21.62 -22.91 -5.10
C HIS A 178 -22.32 -23.98 -5.97
N ASP A 179 -22.32 -23.83 -7.29
CA ASP A 179 -22.83 -24.84 -8.22
C ASP A 179 -22.08 -26.17 -8.06
N VAL A 180 -20.76 -26.13 -7.90
CA VAL A 180 -19.94 -27.33 -7.61
C VAL A 180 -20.30 -27.96 -6.26
N LEU A 181 -20.64 -27.14 -5.24
CA LEU A 181 -21.10 -27.67 -3.94
C LEU A 181 -22.42 -28.42 -4.04
N GLU A 182 -23.35 -27.90 -4.85
CA GLU A 182 -24.70 -28.48 -5.00
C GLU A 182 -24.72 -29.70 -5.95
N ASN A 183 -23.98 -29.63 -7.08
CA ASN A 183 -24.05 -30.60 -8.16
C ASN A 183 -22.87 -31.61 -8.19
N GLY A 184 -21.84 -31.40 -7.35
CA GLY A 184 -20.67 -32.25 -7.26
C GLY A 184 -19.97 -32.44 -8.61
N GLU A 185 -19.62 -33.66 -8.96
CA GLU A 185 -18.93 -34.02 -10.21
C GLU A 185 -19.72 -33.65 -11.48
N GLN A 186 -21.03 -33.43 -11.38
CA GLN A 186 -21.91 -33.06 -12.50
C GLN A 186 -21.91 -31.55 -12.80
N SER A 187 -21.31 -30.73 -11.96
CA SER A 187 -21.21 -29.31 -12.20
C SER A 187 -20.36 -29.02 -13.44
N PRO A 188 -20.80 -28.11 -14.33
CA PRO A 188 -19.97 -27.65 -15.45
C PRO A 188 -18.74 -26.86 -15.00
N TYR A 189 -18.69 -26.43 -13.74
CA TYR A 189 -17.64 -25.56 -13.19
C TYR A 189 -16.57 -26.31 -12.38
N VAL A 190 -16.57 -27.64 -12.36
CA VAL A 190 -15.56 -28.43 -11.63
C VAL A 190 -14.14 -28.02 -12.00
N GLY A 191 -13.87 -27.82 -13.30
CA GLY A 191 -12.56 -27.43 -13.80
C GLY A 191 -12.10 -26.01 -13.46
N TRP A 192 -12.98 -25.16 -12.90
CA TRP A 192 -12.66 -23.78 -12.50
C TRP A 192 -11.86 -23.71 -11.20
N PHE A 193 -11.80 -24.82 -10.45
CA PHE A 193 -11.15 -24.92 -9.15
C PHE A 193 -10.27 -26.17 -9.10
N HIS A 194 -9.28 -26.17 -8.23
CA HIS A 194 -8.43 -27.35 -7.98
C HIS A 194 -9.11 -28.27 -6.95
N ILE A 195 -9.81 -29.30 -7.40
CA ILE A 195 -10.63 -30.18 -6.56
C ILE A 195 -9.96 -31.55 -6.43
N ASN A 196 -9.81 -32.03 -5.18
CA ASN A 196 -9.14 -33.28 -4.82
C ASN A 196 -10.10 -34.41 -4.45
N GLY A 197 -11.40 -34.26 -4.67
CA GLY A 197 -12.40 -35.29 -4.41
C GLY A 197 -13.77 -34.76 -4.02
N PHE A 198 -14.77 -35.62 -4.00
CA PHE A 198 -16.16 -35.32 -3.69
C PHE A 198 -16.70 -36.24 -2.60
N PRO A 199 -17.72 -35.82 -1.81
CA PRO A 199 -18.32 -34.47 -1.79
C PRO A 199 -17.33 -33.43 -1.25
N LEU A 200 -17.49 -32.15 -1.64
CA LEU A 200 -16.68 -31.07 -1.10
C LEU A 200 -17.01 -30.88 0.39
N ASN A 201 -15.98 -30.48 1.16
CA ASN A 201 -16.07 -30.32 2.62
C ASN A 201 -15.86 -28.86 3.11
N PRO A 202 -16.59 -27.85 2.55
CA PRO A 202 -16.32 -26.42 2.77
C PRO A 202 -16.58 -25.93 4.20
N TYR A 203 -17.23 -26.73 5.03
CA TYR A 203 -17.58 -26.38 6.41
C TYR A 203 -17.05 -27.38 7.45
N ALA A 204 -16.29 -28.40 7.03
CA ALA A 204 -15.69 -29.33 7.98
C ALA A 204 -14.62 -28.60 8.84
N MET A 205 -14.48 -29.02 10.11
CA MET A 205 -13.56 -28.40 11.07
C MET A 205 -12.41 -29.34 11.48
N ASP A 206 -12.53 -30.60 11.15
CA ASP A 206 -11.68 -31.68 11.67
C ASP A 206 -10.82 -32.38 10.61
N GLU A 207 -10.90 -31.92 9.36
CA GLU A 207 -10.12 -32.47 8.24
C GLU A 207 -9.65 -31.34 7.30
N PRO A 208 -8.61 -31.53 6.47
CA PRO A 208 -8.21 -30.54 5.47
C PRO A 208 -9.30 -30.32 4.40
N ALA A 209 -9.31 -29.16 3.75
CA ALA A 209 -10.14 -28.93 2.58
C ALA A 209 -9.77 -29.94 1.48
N ASN A 210 -10.76 -30.48 0.77
CA ASN A 210 -10.54 -31.36 -0.40
C ASN A 210 -10.56 -30.57 -1.72
N TYR A 211 -10.21 -29.31 -1.67
CA TYR A 211 -9.94 -28.41 -2.78
C TYR A 211 -8.85 -27.40 -2.36
N GLU A 212 -8.16 -26.84 -3.33
CA GLU A 212 -7.20 -25.78 -3.02
C GLU A 212 -7.91 -24.50 -2.56
N ALA A 213 -7.39 -23.92 -1.50
CA ALA A 213 -7.88 -22.70 -0.91
C ALA A 213 -6.70 -21.83 -0.49
N TRP A 214 -6.81 -20.52 -0.65
CA TRP A 214 -5.77 -19.59 -0.27
C TRP A 214 -5.47 -19.73 1.24
N TRP A 215 -4.19 -19.95 1.57
CA TRP A 215 -3.70 -20.29 2.91
C TRP A 215 -4.45 -21.43 3.62
N GLY A 216 -5.08 -22.32 2.86
CA GLY A 216 -5.91 -23.39 3.43
C GLY A 216 -7.25 -22.92 4.01
N LEU A 217 -7.59 -21.65 3.85
CA LEU A 217 -8.85 -21.07 4.31
C LEU A 217 -10.01 -21.54 3.44
N ARG A 218 -10.79 -22.49 3.92
CA ARG A 218 -11.91 -23.11 3.18
C ARG A 218 -12.93 -22.12 2.62
N ALA A 219 -12.99 -20.90 3.19
CA ALA A 219 -13.85 -19.84 2.71
C ALA A 219 -13.41 -19.27 1.36
N LEU A 220 -12.16 -19.53 0.95
CA LEU A 220 -11.45 -18.89 -0.17
C LEU A 220 -10.94 -19.90 -1.18
N PRO A 221 -11.84 -20.61 -1.93
CA PRO A 221 -11.44 -21.53 -2.97
C PRO A 221 -10.61 -20.84 -4.04
N LYS A 222 -9.43 -21.40 -4.35
CA LYS A 222 -8.49 -20.88 -5.35
C LYS A 222 -8.99 -21.19 -6.76
N PHE A 223 -8.92 -20.21 -7.65
CA PHE A 223 -9.23 -20.42 -9.06
C PHE A 223 -8.16 -21.29 -9.74
N ASN A 224 -8.60 -22.15 -10.64
CA ASN A 224 -7.74 -22.79 -11.62
C ASN A 224 -7.59 -21.87 -12.83
N THR A 225 -6.61 -21.02 -12.82
CA THR A 225 -6.36 -20.04 -13.90
C THR A 225 -5.76 -20.65 -15.17
N ASP A 226 -5.38 -21.94 -15.15
CA ASP A 226 -5.05 -22.73 -16.35
C ASP A 226 -6.32 -23.16 -17.11
N ASN A 227 -7.48 -23.14 -16.47
CA ASN A 227 -8.76 -23.36 -17.13
C ASN A 227 -9.14 -22.12 -17.97
N ALA A 228 -9.30 -22.31 -19.27
CA ALA A 228 -9.54 -21.21 -20.21
C ALA A 228 -10.82 -20.40 -19.91
N GLU A 229 -11.90 -21.05 -19.44
CA GLU A 229 -13.16 -20.37 -19.12
C GLU A 229 -13.04 -19.56 -17.83
N ALA A 230 -12.33 -20.09 -16.80
CA ALA A 230 -12.07 -19.35 -15.57
C ALA A 230 -11.16 -18.15 -15.85
N ARG A 231 -10.10 -18.34 -16.63
CA ARG A 231 -9.19 -17.28 -17.07
C ARG A 231 -9.94 -16.19 -17.84
N ASP A 232 -10.70 -16.55 -18.85
CA ASP A 232 -11.48 -15.59 -19.67
C ASP A 232 -12.50 -14.79 -18.83
N TYR A 233 -13.13 -15.46 -17.85
CA TYR A 233 -14.03 -14.77 -16.92
C TYR A 233 -13.30 -13.70 -16.10
N LEU A 234 -12.12 -14.01 -15.56
CA LEU A 234 -11.33 -13.06 -14.75
C LEU A 234 -10.81 -11.90 -15.62
N MET A 235 -10.36 -12.20 -16.85
CA MET A 235 -10.02 -11.16 -17.84
C MET A 235 -11.20 -10.25 -18.14
N GLY A 236 -12.39 -10.83 -18.37
CA GLY A 236 -13.63 -10.09 -18.60
C GLY A 236 -14.04 -9.19 -17.43
N VAL A 237 -13.75 -9.56 -16.20
CA VAL A 237 -13.92 -8.66 -15.03
C VAL A 237 -13.03 -7.44 -15.14
N GLY A 238 -11.74 -7.66 -15.47
CA GLY A 238 -10.78 -6.57 -15.68
C GLY A 238 -11.25 -5.58 -16.75
N GLU A 239 -11.68 -6.10 -17.91
CA GLU A 239 -12.20 -5.30 -19.02
C GLU A 239 -13.50 -4.55 -18.67
N TYR A 240 -14.42 -5.20 -17.98
CA TYR A 240 -15.72 -4.62 -17.62
C TYR A 240 -15.56 -3.35 -16.77
N TRP A 241 -14.77 -3.40 -15.72
CA TRP A 241 -14.58 -2.25 -14.84
C TRP A 241 -13.68 -1.18 -15.48
N ALA A 242 -12.67 -1.58 -16.27
CA ALA A 242 -11.91 -0.63 -17.09
C ALA A 242 -12.84 0.12 -18.09
N GLY A 243 -13.78 -0.60 -18.73
CA GLY A 243 -14.80 -0.02 -19.60
C GLY A 243 -15.83 0.84 -18.87
N ARG A 244 -16.02 0.62 -17.56
CA ARG A 244 -16.87 1.45 -16.71
C ARG A 244 -16.17 2.75 -16.28
N GLY A 245 -14.86 2.86 -16.51
CA GLY A 245 -14.09 4.08 -16.34
C GLY A 245 -13.22 4.15 -15.09
N ILE A 246 -12.91 3.03 -14.44
CA ILE A 246 -11.87 3.05 -13.39
C ILE A 246 -10.51 3.37 -14.00
N ASP A 247 -9.62 3.91 -13.17
CA ASP A 247 -8.29 4.34 -13.60
C ASP A 247 -7.19 3.33 -13.28
N GLY A 248 -7.51 2.26 -12.54
CA GLY A 248 -6.52 1.23 -12.25
C GLY A 248 -7.02 0.05 -11.43
N TRP A 249 -6.13 -0.93 -11.34
CA TRP A 249 -6.27 -2.13 -10.52
C TRP A 249 -5.12 -2.24 -9.52
N ARG A 250 -5.44 -2.42 -8.26
CA ARG A 250 -4.53 -3.04 -7.30
C ARG A 250 -4.86 -4.53 -7.27
N LEU A 251 -3.86 -5.36 -7.43
CA LEU A 251 -4.03 -6.82 -7.54
C LEU A 251 -3.65 -7.47 -6.21
N ASP A 252 -4.61 -8.17 -5.64
CA ASP A 252 -4.49 -8.91 -4.39
C ASP A 252 -3.64 -10.17 -4.60
N VAL A 253 -2.59 -10.36 -3.80
CA VAL A 253 -1.67 -11.51 -3.81
C VAL A 253 -1.34 -12.06 -5.20
N PRO A 254 -0.90 -11.22 -6.16
CA PRO A 254 -0.79 -11.63 -7.56
C PRO A 254 0.29 -12.69 -7.80
N GLU A 255 1.28 -12.82 -6.93
CA GLU A 255 2.32 -13.85 -6.99
C GLU A 255 1.78 -15.27 -6.76
N GLU A 256 0.58 -15.40 -6.19
CA GLU A 256 -0.10 -16.67 -6.02
C GLU A 256 -0.67 -17.25 -7.32
N ILE A 257 -0.84 -16.43 -8.36
CA ILE A 257 -1.25 -16.84 -9.70
C ILE A 257 0.00 -17.09 -10.55
N GLN A 258 0.34 -18.37 -10.73
CA GLN A 258 1.56 -18.77 -11.43
C GLN A 258 1.31 -19.25 -12.87
N THR A 259 0.07 -19.18 -13.36
CA THR A 259 -0.27 -19.51 -14.76
C THR A 259 0.49 -18.60 -15.71
N GLU A 260 1.27 -19.21 -16.60
CA GLU A 260 2.12 -18.49 -17.56
C GLU A 260 1.27 -17.56 -18.45
N GLY A 261 1.73 -16.32 -18.61
CA GLY A 261 1.07 -15.31 -19.44
C GLY A 261 -0.25 -14.78 -18.89
N PHE A 262 -0.65 -15.12 -17.65
CA PHE A 262 -1.91 -14.64 -17.07
C PHE A 262 -1.91 -13.11 -16.89
N TRP A 263 -0.87 -12.56 -16.28
CA TRP A 263 -0.79 -11.13 -16.00
C TRP A 263 -0.45 -10.29 -17.24
N GLU A 264 0.28 -10.87 -18.19
CA GLU A 264 0.54 -10.25 -19.50
C GLU A 264 -0.77 -10.09 -20.28
N GLU A 265 -1.62 -11.15 -20.33
CA GLU A 265 -2.94 -11.08 -20.96
C GLU A 265 -3.87 -10.11 -20.23
N PHE A 266 -3.85 -10.10 -18.88
CA PHE A 266 -4.66 -9.17 -18.10
C PHE A 266 -4.31 -7.71 -18.45
N ARG A 267 -3.01 -7.39 -18.51
CA ARG A 267 -2.53 -6.07 -18.92
C ARG A 267 -2.96 -5.72 -20.34
N GLU A 268 -2.72 -6.62 -21.30
CA GLU A 268 -3.06 -6.41 -22.69
C GLU A 268 -4.55 -6.12 -22.86
N ARG A 269 -5.42 -6.97 -22.29
CA ARG A 269 -6.87 -6.87 -22.44
C ARG A 269 -7.44 -5.63 -21.76
N THR A 270 -7.01 -5.34 -20.54
CA THR A 270 -7.51 -4.17 -19.79
C THR A 270 -7.05 -2.85 -20.42
N ARG A 271 -5.80 -2.80 -20.91
CA ARG A 271 -5.28 -1.62 -21.59
C ARG A 271 -5.80 -1.43 -23.02
N ALA A 272 -6.27 -2.47 -23.66
CA ALA A 272 -7.01 -2.35 -24.90
C ALA A 272 -8.32 -1.57 -24.68
N VAL A 273 -8.90 -1.60 -23.48
CA VAL A 273 -10.09 -0.84 -23.08
C VAL A 273 -9.72 0.57 -22.60
N ASN A 274 -8.75 0.69 -21.70
CA ASN A 274 -8.24 1.95 -21.16
C ASN A 274 -6.71 1.97 -21.20
N PRO A 275 -6.08 2.63 -22.20
CA PRO A 275 -4.62 2.68 -22.33
C PRO A 275 -3.89 3.29 -21.12
N ASP A 276 -4.54 4.20 -20.39
CA ASP A 276 -3.97 4.87 -19.20
C ASP A 276 -4.26 4.13 -17.88
N LEU A 277 -4.71 2.88 -17.95
CA LEU A 277 -5.03 2.08 -16.77
C LEU A 277 -3.77 1.73 -15.96
N TYR A 278 -3.73 2.10 -14.70
CA TYR A 278 -2.66 1.73 -13.77
C TYR A 278 -2.86 0.30 -13.24
N ILE A 279 -1.78 -0.49 -13.19
CA ILE A 279 -1.79 -1.85 -12.65
C ILE A 279 -0.68 -1.97 -11.61
N VAL A 280 -1.07 -2.14 -10.35
CA VAL A 280 -0.15 -2.29 -9.22
C VAL A 280 -0.38 -3.61 -8.49
N GLY A 281 0.70 -4.35 -8.22
CA GLY A 281 0.63 -5.62 -7.47
C GLY A 281 0.83 -5.42 -5.98
N GLU A 282 0.08 -6.16 -5.17
CA GLU A 282 0.41 -6.34 -3.75
C GLU A 282 1.48 -7.42 -3.62
N ILE A 283 2.73 -7.02 -3.57
CA ILE A 283 3.88 -7.93 -3.36
C ILE A 283 4.68 -7.39 -2.20
N TRP A 284 4.75 -8.19 -1.12
CA TRP A 284 5.35 -7.78 0.15
C TRP A 284 6.88 -7.78 0.13
N SER A 285 7.46 -8.55 -0.77
CA SER A 285 8.89 -8.69 -0.93
C SER A 285 9.40 -7.97 -2.19
N GLU A 286 10.50 -8.43 -2.71
CA GLU A 286 11.07 -7.99 -3.97
C GLU A 286 10.16 -8.38 -5.15
N ALA A 287 9.84 -7.42 -6.03
CA ALA A 287 8.85 -7.55 -7.09
C ALA A 287 9.43 -7.40 -8.52
N SER A 288 10.75 -7.43 -8.70
CA SER A 288 11.40 -7.17 -10.00
C SER A 288 10.89 -8.09 -11.11
N GLY A 289 10.56 -9.35 -10.77
CA GLY A 289 10.00 -10.32 -11.70
C GLY A 289 8.63 -9.94 -12.27
N PHE A 290 7.94 -8.96 -11.65
CA PHE A 290 6.61 -8.51 -12.07
C PHE A 290 6.61 -7.11 -12.69
N VAL A 291 7.58 -6.26 -12.36
CA VAL A 291 7.56 -4.84 -12.75
C VAL A 291 8.68 -4.43 -13.69
N ASN A 292 9.82 -5.13 -13.73
CA ASN A 292 11.00 -4.63 -14.42
C ASN A 292 10.92 -4.70 -15.95
N ASP A 293 10.20 -5.66 -16.51
CA ASP A 293 10.05 -5.83 -17.96
C ASP A 293 8.88 -5.02 -18.56
N GLY A 294 8.02 -4.44 -17.69
CA GLY A 294 6.87 -3.64 -18.11
C GLY A 294 5.72 -4.44 -18.75
N THR A 295 5.78 -5.78 -18.74
CA THR A 295 4.79 -6.63 -19.41
C THR A 295 3.62 -7.02 -18.52
N ARG A 296 3.75 -6.91 -17.18
CA ARG A 296 2.74 -7.31 -16.19
C ARG A 296 2.20 -6.11 -15.44
N PHE A 297 2.96 -5.59 -14.48
CA PHE A 297 2.54 -4.48 -13.61
C PHE A 297 3.36 -3.23 -13.89
N ASP A 298 2.77 -2.08 -13.60
CA ASP A 298 3.46 -0.79 -13.68
C ASP A 298 4.35 -0.56 -12.47
N GLY A 299 3.86 -1.00 -11.30
CA GLY A 299 4.54 -0.88 -10.01
C GLY A 299 4.06 -1.92 -9.02
N THR A 300 4.58 -1.84 -7.80
CA THR A 300 4.21 -2.67 -6.66
C THR A 300 3.89 -1.80 -5.44
N MET A 301 3.10 -2.33 -4.49
CA MET A 301 3.01 -1.78 -3.14
C MET A 301 4.38 -1.96 -2.47
N ASN A 302 5.06 -0.83 -2.18
CA ASN A 302 6.49 -0.81 -1.84
C ASN A 302 6.72 -1.06 -0.34
N TYR A 303 6.40 -2.26 0.14
CA TYR A 303 6.63 -2.67 1.53
C TYR A 303 8.13 -2.64 1.94
N PRO A 304 9.11 -2.91 1.05
CA PRO A 304 10.52 -2.69 1.40
C PRO A 304 10.84 -1.24 1.76
N PHE A 305 10.20 -0.25 1.11
CA PHE A 305 10.30 1.16 1.53
C PHE A 305 9.67 1.39 2.91
N THR A 306 8.50 0.79 3.15
CA THR A 306 7.78 0.88 4.43
C THR A 306 8.67 0.40 5.58
N THR A 307 9.21 -0.82 5.47
CA THR A 307 10.03 -1.42 6.53
C THR A 307 11.34 -0.67 6.76
N ALA A 308 11.99 -0.16 5.69
CA ALA A 308 13.17 0.67 5.79
C ALA A 308 12.88 1.99 6.54
N THR A 309 11.78 2.65 6.17
CA THR A 309 11.38 3.94 6.76
C THR A 309 10.99 3.79 8.23
N ILE A 310 10.25 2.75 8.60
CA ILE A 310 9.92 2.44 9.99
C ILE A 310 11.19 2.16 10.81
N ALA A 311 12.10 1.32 10.30
CA ALA A 311 13.34 0.99 11.01
C ALA A 311 14.20 2.23 11.31
N PHE A 312 14.16 3.25 10.45
CA PHE A 312 14.92 4.50 10.63
C PHE A 312 14.15 5.51 11.49
N THR A 313 12.89 5.82 11.18
CA THR A 313 12.15 6.91 11.83
C THR A 313 11.55 6.50 13.17
N VAL A 314 11.08 5.27 13.30
CA VAL A 314 10.54 4.72 14.56
C VAL A 314 11.66 4.14 15.42
N GLY A 315 12.47 3.28 14.81
CA GLY A 315 13.67 2.72 15.46
C GLY A 315 13.33 1.98 16.75
N ASP A 316 13.96 2.38 17.86
CA ASP A 316 13.82 1.77 19.20
C ASP A 316 12.48 2.07 19.90
N ARG A 317 11.59 2.84 19.29
CA ARG A 317 10.21 3.10 19.78
C ARG A 317 9.20 2.12 19.25
N LEU A 318 9.60 1.24 18.34
CA LEU A 318 8.73 0.25 17.72
C LEU A 318 8.03 -0.58 18.79
N ASP A 319 6.70 -0.66 18.72
CA ASP A 319 5.90 -1.56 19.54
C ASP A 319 5.95 -2.98 18.94
N PRO A 320 6.63 -3.95 19.57
CA PRO A 320 6.73 -5.30 19.02
C PRO A 320 5.36 -6.00 18.86
N SER A 321 4.33 -5.60 19.61
CA SER A 321 2.99 -6.19 19.54
C SER A 321 2.24 -5.80 18.26
N THR A 322 2.73 -4.80 17.54
CA THR A 322 2.18 -4.35 16.25
C THR A 322 2.81 -5.05 15.04
N MET A 323 3.81 -5.89 15.27
CA MET A 323 4.45 -6.64 14.20
C MET A 323 3.66 -7.90 13.88
N MET A 324 3.39 -8.10 12.59
CA MET A 324 2.69 -9.29 12.11
C MET A 324 3.69 -10.45 11.90
N ASP A 325 3.20 -11.67 12.04
CA ASP A 325 3.97 -12.88 11.72
C ASP A 325 3.95 -13.13 10.18
N ASN A 326 4.60 -12.23 9.45
CA ASN A 326 4.76 -12.32 8.01
C ASN A 326 6.25 -12.22 7.68
N PRO A 327 6.88 -13.28 7.12
CA PRO A 327 8.31 -13.27 6.80
C PRO A 327 8.72 -12.24 5.75
N HIS A 328 7.78 -11.67 5.03
CA HIS A 328 8.00 -10.63 4.02
C HIS A 328 7.76 -9.21 4.56
N TYR A 329 7.27 -9.09 5.81
CA TYR A 329 7.12 -7.83 6.52
C TYR A 329 8.00 -7.85 7.78
N ASP A 330 9.30 -7.95 7.55
CA ASP A 330 10.31 -7.92 8.62
C ASP A 330 10.81 -6.49 8.80
N VAL A 331 10.22 -5.77 9.76
CA VAL A 331 10.77 -4.48 10.20
C VAL A 331 12.05 -4.79 10.96
N ALA A 332 13.16 -4.62 10.28
CA ALA A 332 14.46 -4.84 10.87
C ALA A 332 14.65 -4.03 12.16
N PRO A 333 15.58 -4.43 13.04
CA PRO A 333 16.01 -3.60 14.16
C PRO A 333 16.32 -2.18 13.74
N ALA A 334 16.20 -1.23 14.69
CA ALA A 334 16.53 0.17 14.47
C ALA A 334 17.85 0.33 13.68
N VAL A 335 17.80 1.19 12.66
CA VAL A 335 18.98 1.52 11.84
C VAL A 335 19.32 2.99 11.97
N ASP A 336 20.61 3.30 11.81
CA ASP A 336 21.11 4.67 11.64
C ASP A 336 20.89 5.17 10.19
N GLY A 337 21.36 6.37 9.90
CA GLY A 337 21.30 6.97 8.57
C GLY A 337 22.00 6.11 7.51
N SER A 338 23.10 5.42 7.85
CA SER A 338 23.81 4.54 6.91
C SER A 338 23.01 3.30 6.58
N GLY A 339 22.41 2.67 7.59
CA GLY A 339 21.53 1.52 7.36
C GLY A 339 20.25 1.87 6.58
N TYR A 340 19.73 3.09 6.74
CA TYR A 340 18.63 3.60 5.92
C TYR A 340 19.08 3.86 4.48
N ARG A 341 20.23 4.56 4.30
CA ARG A 341 20.82 4.79 2.98
C ARG A 341 20.97 3.51 2.18
N ASP A 342 21.61 2.48 2.76
CA ASP A 342 21.90 1.22 2.06
C ASP A 342 20.60 0.55 1.54
N ARG A 343 19.49 0.69 2.27
CA ARG A 343 18.18 0.16 1.86
C ARG A 343 17.54 0.99 0.76
N ILE A 344 17.67 2.31 0.82
CA ILE A 344 17.13 3.22 -0.20
C ILE A 344 17.93 3.08 -1.50
N GLU A 345 19.25 2.99 -1.45
CA GLU A 345 20.10 2.72 -2.63
C GLU A 345 19.73 1.38 -3.27
N TRP A 346 19.53 0.34 -2.43
CA TRP A 346 19.08 -0.95 -2.94
C TRP A 346 17.74 -0.85 -3.68
N LEU A 347 16.76 -0.12 -3.16
CA LEU A 347 15.46 0.08 -3.80
C LEU A 347 15.59 0.80 -5.14
N LEU A 348 16.38 1.87 -5.20
CA LEU A 348 16.57 2.68 -6.39
C LEU A 348 17.35 1.93 -7.49
N ASP A 349 18.30 1.06 -7.09
CA ASP A 349 19.07 0.24 -8.02
C ASP A 349 18.29 -0.99 -8.53
N HIS A 350 17.30 -1.44 -7.75
CA HIS A 350 16.61 -2.71 -8.00
C HIS A 350 15.49 -2.60 -9.02
N TYR A 351 14.81 -1.45 -9.06
CA TYR A 351 13.73 -1.17 -9.99
C TYR A 351 14.16 -0.18 -11.07
N PRO A 352 13.81 -0.42 -12.36
CA PRO A 352 14.03 0.57 -13.41
C PRO A 352 13.23 1.83 -13.12
N GLU A 353 13.70 2.97 -13.65
CA GLU A 353 13.08 4.28 -13.42
C GLU A 353 11.56 4.30 -13.59
N PRO A 354 10.95 3.73 -14.67
CA PRO A 354 9.50 3.74 -14.81
C PRO A 354 8.76 2.95 -13.73
N ALA A 355 9.34 1.83 -13.22
CA ALA A 355 8.76 1.09 -12.12
C ALA A 355 8.88 1.85 -10.80
N THR A 356 10.05 2.48 -10.55
CA THR A 356 10.26 3.34 -9.39
C THR A 356 9.23 4.47 -9.33
N LEU A 357 8.94 5.12 -10.47
CA LEU A 357 7.93 6.20 -10.55
C LEU A 357 6.48 5.71 -10.41
N ALA A 358 6.23 4.43 -10.69
CA ALA A 358 4.90 3.84 -10.58
C ALA A 358 4.70 2.98 -9.32
N ASN A 359 5.72 2.80 -8.48
CA ASN A 359 5.56 2.11 -7.20
C ASN A 359 4.66 2.90 -6.26
N LEU A 360 3.76 2.18 -5.58
CA LEU A 360 2.87 2.72 -4.56
C LEU A 360 3.57 2.65 -3.20
N ASN A 361 4.14 3.77 -2.76
CA ASN A 361 4.85 3.85 -1.48
C ASN A 361 3.86 4.07 -0.34
N LEU A 362 4.03 3.37 0.78
CA LEU A 362 3.09 3.44 1.92
C LEU A 362 3.84 3.34 3.25
N LEU A 363 3.18 3.73 4.34
CA LEU A 363 3.68 3.58 5.72
C LEU A 363 2.88 2.54 6.49
N ASP A 364 1.59 2.46 6.22
CA ASP A 364 0.63 1.54 6.80
C ASP A 364 -0.47 1.21 5.80
N SER A 365 -1.27 0.19 6.11
CA SER A 365 -2.37 -0.25 5.28
C SER A 365 -3.46 -0.93 6.12
N HIS A 366 -4.47 -1.47 5.46
CA HIS A 366 -5.53 -2.27 6.10
C HIS A 366 -5.05 -3.65 6.62
N ASP A 367 -3.84 -4.07 6.27
CA ASP A 367 -3.23 -5.36 6.67
C ASP A 367 -2.13 -5.19 7.72
N THR A 368 -1.63 -3.98 7.92
CA THR A 368 -0.62 -3.69 8.93
C THR A 368 -1.21 -2.91 10.12
N ALA A 369 -0.53 -2.89 11.24
CA ALA A 369 -0.84 -1.91 12.27
C ALA A 369 -0.62 -0.48 11.73
N ARG A 370 -1.33 0.50 12.31
CA ARG A 370 -1.17 1.90 11.92
C ARG A 370 0.17 2.46 12.39
N ILE A 371 0.77 3.30 11.58
CA ILE A 371 2.12 3.85 11.84
C ILE A 371 2.24 4.52 13.21
N LEU A 372 1.20 5.21 13.69
CA LEU A 372 1.19 5.83 15.03
C LEU A 372 1.26 4.77 16.14
N SER A 373 0.56 3.63 15.97
CA SER A 373 0.63 2.52 16.92
C SER A 373 1.97 1.80 16.85
N ILE A 374 2.50 1.58 15.64
CA ILE A 374 3.86 1.03 15.43
C ILE A 374 4.89 1.88 16.17
N ALA A 375 4.72 3.20 16.14
CA ALA A 375 5.59 4.18 16.79
C ALA A 375 5.28 4.37 18.29
N SER A 376 4.49 3.50 18.93
CA SER A 376 4.08 3.65 20.35
C SER A 376 3.48 5.03 20.67
N GLY A 377 2.77 5.66 19.72
CA GLY A 377 2.19 6.98 19.86
C GLY A 377 3.17 8.15 19.66
N ASP A 378 4.40 7.90 19.20
CA ASP A 378 5.38 8.97 18.93
C ASP A 378 5.06 9.71 17.62
N GLU A 379 4.45 10.87 17.74
CA GLU A 379 4.06 11.75 16.62
C GLU A 379 5.26 12.20 15.78
N ASP A 380 6.43 12.40 16.39
CA ASP A 380 7.65 12.78 15.67
C ASP A 380 8.03 11.70 14.66
N SER A 381 7.96 10.43 15.05
CA SER A 381 8.21 9.30 14.14
C SER A 381 7.30 9.33 12.92
N VAL A 382 6.01 9.60 13.13
CA VAL A 382 5.02 9.67 12.05
C VAL A 382 5.32 10.85 11.10
N VAL A 383 5.63 12.02 11.64
CA VAL A 383 5.95 13.23 10.83
C VAL A 383 7.23 13.01 10.01
N LEU A 384 8.27 12.38 10.60
CA LEU A 384 9.50 12.05 9.87
C LEU A 384 9.24 11.02 8.76
N ALA A 385 8.43 10.00 9.04
CA ALA A 385 8.06 8.99 8.05
C ALA A 385 7.25 9.60 6.88
N LEU A 386 6.31 10.51 7.18
CA LEU A 386 5.55 11.26 6.16
C LEU A 386 6.47 12.16 5.30
N ALA A 387 7.47 12.81 5.91
CA ALA A 387 8.43 13.61 5.17
C ALA A 387 9.21 12.76 4.17
N LEU A 388 9.66 11.56 4.58
CA LEU A 388 10.33 10.62 3.69
C LEU A 388 9.38 10.06 2.61
N LEU A 389 8.15 9.68 2.98
CA LEU A 389 7.14 9.17 2.04
C LEU A 389 6.84 10.17 0.92
N LEU A 390 6.56 11.43 1.28
CA LEU A 390 6.11 12.45 0.33
C LEU A 390 7.25 13.09 -0.47
N THR A 391 8.49 12.80 -0.11
CA THR A 391 9.68 13.24 -0.86
C THR A 391 10.39 12.12 -1.61
N PHE A 392 9.97 10.86 -1.47
CA PHE A 392 10.51 9.72 -2.20
C PHE A 392 9.93 9.62 -3.62
N PRO A 393 10.69 9.09 -4.63
CA PRO A 393 10.17 8.80 -5.97
C PRO A 393 9.04 7.78 -5.95
N GLY A 394 8.10 7.89 -6.88
CA GLY A 394 6.92 7.03 -6.96
C GLY A 394 5.70 7.67 -6.30
N ALA A 395 4.56 6.99 -6.32
CA ALA A 395 3.30 7.51 -5.81
C ALA A 395 3.15 7.24 -4.30
N PRO A 396 3.08 8.27 -3.44
CA PRO A 396 2.78 8.08 -2.03
C PRO A 396 1.31 7.69 -1.83
N SER A 397 1.06 6.77 -0.89
CA SER A 397 -0.28 6.34 -0.48
C SER A 397 -0.46 6.57 1.02
N ILE A 398 -1.50 7.29 1.36
CA ILE A 398 -1.92 7.56 2.75
C ILE A 398 -3.10 6.65 3.05
N TYR A 399 -2.99 5.80 4.07
CA TYR A 399 -4.11 5.00 4.54
C TYR A 399 -5.08 5.89 5.32
N TYR A 400 -6.39 5.81 5.04
CA TYR A 400 -7.40 6.69 5.65
C TYR A 400 -7.23 6.80 7.16
N GLY A 401 -7.22 8.02 7.68
CA GLY A 401 -7.07 8.31 9.10
C GLY A 401 -5.62 8.47 9.58
N THR A 402 -4.62 8.04 8.83
CA THR A 402 -3.20 8.26 9.19
C THR A 402 -2.89 9.74 9.28
N GLU A 403 -3.45 10.56 8.40
CA GLU A 403 -3.30 12.02 8.37
C GLU A 403 -3.89 12.73 9.60
N VAL A 404 -4.84 12.11 10.27
CA VAL A 404 -5.43 12.65 11.52
C VAL A 404 -4.90 11.98 12.78
N GLY A 405 -3.90 11.10 12.63
CA GLY A 405 -3.28 10.36 13.74
C GLY A 405 -4.17 9.26 14.32
N LEU A 406 -4.98 8.61 13.48
CA LEU A 406 -5.75 7.45 13.89
C LEU A 406 -4.80 6.30 14.25
N ASP A 407 -4.97 5.74 15.45
CA ASP A 407 -4.25 4.58 15.94
C ASP A 407 -4.98 3.26 15.64
N GLY A 408 -4.31 2.14 15.80
CA GLY A 408 -4.86 0.80 15.65
C GLY A 408 -3.76 -0.24 15.55
N GLY A 409 -3.91 -1.34 16.27
CA GLY A 409 -3.02 -2.50 16.23
C GLY A 409 -3.23 -3.34 14.96
N LEU A 410 -2.89 -4.63 15.04
CA LEU A 410 -3.11 -5.56 13.93
C LEU A 410 -4.61 -5.73 13.60
N ASP A 411 -4.92 -6.30 12.43
CA ASP A 411 -6.29 -6.64 12.02
C ASP A 411 -7.06 -7.36 13.16
N PRO A 412 -8.29 -6.92 13.48
CA PRO A 412 -9.10 -5.91 12.81
C PRO A 412 -8.89 -4.47 13.31
N ASP A 413 -8.05 -4.23 14.32
CA ASP A 413 -7.94 -2.95 15.02
C ASP A 413 -7.39 -1.81 14.14
N CYS A 414 -6.53 -2.11 13.16
CA CYS A 414 -6.07 -1.14 12.15
C CYS A 414 -7.22 -0.57 11.27
N ARG A 415 -8.39 -1.24 11.27
CA ARG A 415 -9.59 -0.90 10.46
C ARG A 415 -10.64 -0.17 11.29
N ARG A 416 -10.23 0.69 12.23
CA ARG A 416 -11.14 1.57 13.00
C ARG A 416 -11.82 2.56 12.05
N SER A 417 -13.05 2.97 12.42
CA SER A 417 -13.79 3.96 11.63
C SER A 417 -13.13 5.33 11.67
N PHE A 418 -13.23 6.06 10.57
CA PHE A 418 -12.73 7.44 10.50
C PHE A 418 -13.52 8.32 11.49
N PRO A 419 -12.86 9.15 12.31
CA PRO A 419 -13.48 9.86 13.43
C PRO A 419 -14.09 11.21 13.00
N TRP A 420 -15.08 11.20 12.07
CA TRP A 420 -15.72 12.42 11.55
C TRP A 420 -16.37 13.28 12.62
N ASP A 421 -17.05 12.65 13.59
CA ASP A 421 -17.73 13.37 14.67
C ASP A 421 -16.79 13.86 15.78
N HIS A 422 -15.49 13.61 15.66
CA HIS A 422 -14.48 13.86 16.68
C HIS A 422 -13.27 14.68 16.20
N GLU A 423 -13.46 15.62 15.28
CA GLU A 423 -12.40 16.48 14.71
C GLU A 423 -11.51 17.15 15.76
N ARG A 424 -12.07 17.49 16.95
CA ARG A 424 -11.29 18.04 18.08
C ARG A 424 -10.22 17.09 18.62
N HIS A 425 -10.29 15.78 18.30
CA HIS A 425 -9.32 14.78 18.70
C HIS A 425 -8.33 14.45 17.58
N TRP A 426 -8.50 15.05 16.39
CA TRP A 426 -7.54 14.87 15.32
C TRP A 426 -6.19 15.42 15.71
N ASN A 427 -5.15 14.70 15.43
CA ASN A 427 -3.79 15.14 15.66
C ASN A 427 -3.43 16.24 14.68
N GLN A 428 -3.53 17.48 15.15
CA GLN A 428 -3.32 18.67 14.32
C GLN A 428 -1.88 18.77 13.78
N ARG A 429 -0.90 18.22 14.50
CA ARG A 429 0.49 18.22 14.07
C ARG A 429 0.71 17.32 12.87
N ILE A 430 0.20 16.08 12.95
CA ILE A 430 0.27 15.14 11.82
C ILE A 430 -0.53 15.67 10.64
N LEU A 431 -1.74 16.21 10.88
CA LEU A 431 -2.59 16.76 9.84
C LEU A 431 -1.94 17.93 9.08
N HIS A 432 -1.38 18.89 9.81
CA HIS A 432 -0.68 20.01 9.19
C HIS A 432 0.55 19.54 8.40
N ALA A 433 1.37 18.66 9.00
CA ALA A 433 2.52 18.09 8.30
C ALA A 433 2.11 17.37 7.01
N THR A 434 1.03 16.58 7.04
CA THR A 434 0.52 15.89 5.85
C THR A 434 0.10 16.89 4.77
N LYS A 435 -0.75 17.89 5.13
CA LYS A 435 -1.22 18.91 4.17
C LYS A 435 -0.06 19.69 3.54
N ASP A 436 0.88 20.13 4.36
CA ASP A 436 2.01 20.93 3.90
C ASP A 436 2.93 20.12 2.96
N LEU A 437 3.24 18.86 3.32
CA LEU A 437 4.10 17.99 2.53
C LEU A 437 3.44 17.55 1.21
N VAL A 438 2.12 17.31 1.21
CA VAL A 438 1.35 17.04 -0.02
C VAL A 438 1.37 18.25 -0.93
N ALA A 439 1.12 19.45 -0.38
CA ALA A 439 1.17 20.70 -1.14
C ALA A 439 2.57 20.94 -1.74
N LEU A 440 3.64 20.69 -0.96
CA LEU A 440 5.02 20.80 -1.40
C LEU A 440 5.30 19.85 -2.56
N ARG A 441 4.87 18.58 -2.46
CA ARG A 441 5.04 17.60 -3.53
C ARG A 441 4.36 18.04 -4.82
N HIS A 442 3.17 18.62 -4.76
CA HIS A 442 2.49 19.17 -5.94
C HIS A 442 3.20 20.39 -6.52
N GLN A 443 3.78 21.25 -5.68
CA GLN A 443 4.47 22.46 -6.11
C GLN A 443 5.81 22.16 -6.78
N HIS A 444 6.52 21.11 -6.35
CA HIS A 444 7.90 20.83 -6.73
C HIS A 444 8.01 19.54 -7.58
N PRO A 445 8.20 19.66 -8.92
CA PRO A 445 8.45 18.52 -9.79
C PRO A 445 9.63 17.64 -9.35
N ALA A 446 10.67 18.24 -8.78
CA ALA A 446 11.82 17.52 -8.25
C ALA A 446 11.44 16.40 -7.26
N LEU A 447 10.37 16.57 -6.46
CA LEU A 447 9.91 15.53 -5.53
C LEU A 447 9.23 14.34 -6.22
N ARG A 448 8.90 14.48 -7.51
CA ARG A 448 8.23 13.45 -8.34
C ARG A 448 9.15 12.81 -9.38
N SER A 449 10.40 13.27 -9.47
CA SER A 449 11.43 12.73 -10.37
C SER A 449 12.17 11.54 -9.74
N THR A 450 12.93 10.79 -10.52
CA THR A 450 13.86 9.76 -10.03
C THR A 450 15.24 10.31 -9.65
N ASN A 451 15.48 11.60 -9.89
CA ASN A 451 16.74 12.22 -9.50
C ASN A 451 16.79 12.38 -7.97
N TYR A 452 17.38 11.38 -7.34
CA TYR A 452 17.46 11.20 -5.89
C TYR A 452 18.92 10.98 -5.51
N ARG A 453 19.61 12.02 -5.08
CA ARG A 453 21.03 11.96 -4.75
C ARG A 453 21.26 12.05 -3.25
N ILE A 454 21.66 10.95 -2.63
CA ILE A 454 21.98 10.90 -1.20
C ILE A 454 23.27 11.68 -0.98
N LEU A 455 23.23 12.62 -0.03
CA LEU A 455 24.34 13.49 0.34
C LEU A 455 24.95 13.11 1.69
N TRP A 456 24.15 12.54 2.58
CA TRP A 456 24.55 12.13 3.92
C TRP A 456 23.70 10.93 4.38
N PRO A 457 24.25 9.95 5.10
CA PRO A 457 25.65 9.82 5.52
C PRO A 457 26.57 9.39 4.38
N PRO A 458 27.90 9.54 4.54
CA PRO A 458 28.89 9.06 3.56
C PRO A 458 28.97 7.52 3.57
N ASP A 459 29.65 6.95 2.56
CA ASP A 459 29.72 5.50 2.33
C ASP A 459 30.35 4.68 3.48
N ASP A 460 31.25 5.28 4.26
CA ASP A 460 31.93 4.62 5.40
C ASP A 460 31.15 4.66 6.70
N GLY A 461 29.99 5.37 6.72
CA GLY A 461 29.11 5.49 7.87
C GLY A 461 29.78 6.14 9.08
N ASP A 462 29.01 6.71 9.98
CA ASP A 462 29.52 7.32 11.20
C ASP A 462 28.58 7.14 12.42
N GLY A 463 27.51 6.34 12.27
CA GLY A 463 26.48 6.17 13.28
C GLY A 463 25.55 7.37 13.41
N SER A 464 25.58 8.32 12.45
CA SER A 464 24.67 9.46 12.40
C SER A 464 23.22 9.01 12.22
N MET A 465 22.32 9.64 12.95
CA MET A 465 20.88 9.49 12.75
C MET A 465 20.31 10.51 11.75
N MET A 466 21.19 11.24 11.06
CA MET A 466 20.80 12.16 10.00
C MET A 466 20.84 11.47 8.64
N PHE A 467 19.85 11.80 7.80
CA PHE A 467 19.80 11.43 6.40
C PHE A 467 19.52 12.68 5.57
N ALA A 468 20.32 12.93 4.54
CA ALA A 468 20.18 14.10 3.68
C ALA A 468 20.20 13.68 2.21
N VAL A 469 19.25 14.20 1.44
CA VAL A 469 19.11 13.90 0.01
C VAL A 469 18.80 15.15 -0.78
N GLU A 470 19.41 15.29 -1.94
CA GLU A 470 19.02 16.25 -2.95
C GLU A 470 17.97 15.62 -3.88
N ARG A 471 16.91 16.38 -4.10
CA ARG A 471 15.91 16.11 -5.11
C ARG A 471 16.03 17.15 -6.20
N ALA A 472 16.03 16.74 -7.46
CA ALA A 472 16.18 17.67 -8.57
C ALA A 472 15.33 17.28 -9.78
N ASP A 473 14.84 18.28 -10.51
CA ASP A 473 14.20 18.14 -11.81
C ASP A 473 14.33 19.47 -12.56
N ASP A 474 14.99 19.44 -13.73
CA ASP A 474 15.34 20.64 -14.50
C ASP A 474 15.88 21.78 -13.59
N ASP A 475 15.15 22.87 -13.43
CA ASP A 475 15.52 24.04 -12.64
C ASP A 475 15.01 23.97 -11.18
N ASP A 476 14.29 22.91 -10.79
CA ASP A 476 13.75 22.74 -9.43
C ASP A 476 14.67 21.85 -8.60
N ARG A 477 15.20 22.37 -7.49
CA ARG A 477 16.13 21.66 -6.61
C ARG A 477 15.74 21.82 -5.15
N LEU A 478 15.66 20.71 -4.45
CA LEU A 478 15.39 20.69 -3.01
C LEU A 478 16.43 19.87 -2.27
N LEU A 479 16.74 20.35 -1.05
CA LEU A 479 17.47 19.57 -0.05
C LEU A 479 16.48 19.10 1.01
N VAL A 480 16.34 17.79 1.16
CA VAL A 480 15.51 17.15 2.21
C VAL A 480 16.45 16.57 3.24
N VAL A 481 16.26 16.92 4.51
CA VAL A 481 17.07 16.39 5.61
C VAL A 481 16.18 15.90 6.75
N VAL A 482 16.49 14.75 7.28
CA VAL A 482 15.79 14.13 8.42
C VAL A 482 16.82 13.75 9.48
N ASN A 483 16.59 14.15 10.72
CA ASN A 483 17.30 13.66 11.91
C ASN A 483 16.35 12.80 12.74
N ALA A 484 16.50 11.49 12.66
CA ALA A 484 15.73 10.52 13.45
C ALA A 484 16.27 10.33 14.87
N GLY A 485 17.41 10.95 15.19
CA GLY A 485 18.10 10.86 16.50
C GLY A 485 17.44 11.67 17.62
N ARG A 486 17.90 11.39 18.83
CA ARG A 486 17.45 12.08 20.06
C ARG A 486 18.24 13.32 20.40
N GLU A 487 19.28 13.61 19.64
CA GLU A 487 20.19 14.73 19.85
C GLU A 487 20.23 15.63 18.61
N ARG A 488 20.65 16.87 18.80
CA ARG A 488 20.94 17.76 17.68
C ARG A 488 22.15 17.23 16.92
N GLU A 489 22.05 17.13 15.62
CA GLU A 489 23.17 16.81 14.74
C GLU A 489 23.57 18.03 13.90
N ILE A 490 24.88 18.13 13.67
CA ILE A 490 25.49 19.12 12.79
C ILE A 490 26.44 18.36 11.87
N GLN A 491 26.13 18.36 10.58
CA GLN A 491 26.91 17.65 9.57
C GLN A 491 27.45 18.63 8.53
N ALA A 492 28.55 18.29 7.90
CA ALA A 492 29.20 19.11 6.91
C ALA A 492 29.40 18.32 5.60
N ILE A 493 28.83 18.83 4.53
CA ILE A 493 28.96 18.30 3.18
C ILE A 493 29.89 19.20 2.39
N THR A 494 30.83 18.64 1.62
CA THR A 494 31.73 19.46 0.81
C THR A 494 30.98 20.23 -0.27
N ARG A 495 31.46 21.43 -0.65
CA ARG A 495 30.86 22.19 -1.75
C ARG A 495 30.95 21.46 -3.10
N GLU A 496 31.89 20.58 -3.26
CA GLU A 496 31.97 19.71 -4.45
C GLU A 496 30.77 18.74 -4.51
N GLN A 497 30.36 18.22 -3.37
CA GLN A 497 29.19 17.33 -3.29
C GLN A 497 27.87 18.10 -3.35
N PHE A 498 27.77 19.26 -2.67
CA PHE A 498 26.56 20.07 -2.65
C PHE A 498 26.87 21.55 -2.55
N ALA A 499 26.57 22.28 -3.61
CA ALA A 499 26.71 23.73 -3.67
C ALA A 499 25.38 24.39 -3.98
N PHE A 500 25.16 25.57 -3.44
CA PHE A 500 24.03 26.44 -3.72
C PHE A 500 24.45 27.91 -3.52
N GLU A 501 23.74 28.82 -4.15
CA GLU A 501 23.92 30.27 -3.98
C GLU A 501 22.95 30.82 -2.95
N GLU A 502 21.67 30.43 -3.04
CA GLU A 502 20.61 30.77 -2.09
C GLU A 502 19.88 29.51 -1.63
N ALA A 503 19.33 29.54 -0.42
CA ALA A 503 18.52 28.46 0.14
C ALA A 503 17.37 29.04 0.96
N THR A 504 16.16 28.63 0.63
CA THR A 504 14.94 29.03 1.34
C THR A 504 14.34 27.83 2.06
N LEU A 505 14.20 27.91 3.39
CA LEU A 505 13.50 26.89 4.17
C LEU A 505 12.00 26.97 3.83
N VAL A 506 11.46 25.88 3.27
CA VAL A 506 10.06 25.79 2.85
C VAL A 506 9.22 24.90 3.75
N TRP A 507 9.86 24.02 4.54
CA TRP A 507 9.15 23.18 5.50
C TRP A 507 10.09 22.69 6.61
N GLY A 508 9.54 22.52 7.83
CA GLY A 508 10.24 21.98 8.99
C GLY A 508 11.11 22.99 9.75
N ASP A 509 12.12 22.50 10.48
CA ASP A 509 13.02 23.33 11.30
C ASP A 509 14.46 22.84 11.18
N GLY A 510 15.33 23.71 10.70
CA GLY A 510 16.75 23.41 10.52
C GLY A 510 17.54 24.65 10.09
N THR A 511 18.85 24.54 10.12
CA THR A 511 19.76 25.58 9.65
C THR A 511 20.68 25.03 8.58
N LEU A 512 20.74 25.72 7.45
CA LEU A 512 21.65 25.46 6.34
C LEU A 512 22.59 26.65 6.20
N THR A 513 23.89 26.41 6.22
CA THR A 513 24.89 27.50 6.14
C THR A 513 25.94 27.16 5.11
N ALA A 514 26.08 27.99 4.09
CA ALA A 514 27.16 27.90 3.12
C ALA A 514 28.46 28.47 3.73
N GLY A 515 29.53 27.68 3.71
CA GLY A 515 30.89 28.12 4.02
C GLY A 515 31.78 28.10 2.78
N ASP A 516 33.05 28.50 2.91
CA ASP A 516 33.97 28.59 1.78
C ASP A 516 34.19 27.25 1.06
N ASN A 517 34.33 26.15 1.83
CA ASN A 517 34.64 24.81 1.31
C ASN A 517 33.58 23.76 1.63
N GLN A 518 32.60 24.07 2.44
CA GLN A 518 31.58 23.11 2.88
C GLN A 518 30.25 23.79 3.19
N THR A 519 29.20 23.02 3.08
CA THR A 519 27.84 23.34 3.56
C THR A 519 27.62 22.67 4.90
N SER A 520 27.24 23.43 5.91
CA SER A 520 26.87 22.92 7.23
C SER A 520 25.37 22.80 7.36
N ILE A 521 24.89 21.63 7.77
CA ILE A 521 23.48 21.31 8.02
C ILE A 521 23.31 21.05 9.51
N SER A 522 22.39 21.72 10.17
CA SER A 522 22.07 21.50 11.59
C SER A 522 20.58 21.28 11.78
N LEU A 523 20.22 20.11 12.32
CA LEU A 523 18.86 19.78 12.71
C LEU A 523 18.78 19.48 14.22
N GLY A 524 17.67 19.88 14.82
CA GLY A 524 17.30 19.48 16.17
C GLY A 524 17.04 17.97 16.27
N PRO A 525 16.83 17.44 17.48
CA PRO A 525 16.43 16.06 17.65
C PRO A 525 15.03 15.83 17.04
N ARG A 526 14.82 14.65 16.43
CA ARG A 526 13.51 14.25 15.89
C ARG A 526 12.89 15.32 15.00
N SER A 527 13.65 15.85 14.07
CA SER A 527 13.20 16.92 13.18
C SER A 527 13.56 16.65 11.73
N ALA A 528 12.85 17.30 10.84
CA ALA A 528 13.15 17.32 9.42
C ALA A 528 13.03 18.72 8.87
N ALA A 529 13.70 18.99 7.77
CA ALA A 529 13.65 20.28 7.10
C ALA A 529 13.82 20.11 5.59
N ILE A 530 13.15 20.96 4.83
CA ILE A 530 13.22 20.99 3.37
C ILE A 530 13.54 22.40 2.92
N TRP A 531 14.57 22.54 2.11
CA TRP A 531 14.96 23.81 1.50
C TRP A 531 14.82 23.70 -0.03
N VAL A 532 14.31 24.76 -0.63
CA VAL A 532 14.53 25.04 -2.06
C VAL A 532 15.92 25.68 -2.18
N VAL A 533 16.71 25.21 -3.12
CA VAL A 533 18.11 25.65 -3.31
C VAL A 533 18.36 26.08 -4.75
N GLU A 534 19.06 27.21 -4.94
CA GLU A 534 19.41 27.80 -6.22
C GLU A 534 20.94 27.78 -6.50
#